data_2550c19d1fb627f53b97ca64c45316a2
#
_entry.id   2550c19d1fb627f53b97ca64c45316a2
#
_cell.length_a   1.000
_cell.length_b   1.000
_cell.length_c   1.000
_cell.angle_alpha   90.00
_cell.angle_beta   90.00
_cell.angle_gamma   90.00
#
_symmetry.space_group_name_H-M   'P 1'
#
loop_
_entity.id
_entity.type
_entity.pdbx_description
1 polymer ?
#
loop_
_entity_poly.entity_id
_entity_poly.type
_entity_poly.pdbx_seq_one_letter_code
_entity_poly.pdbx_strand_id
1 'polypeptide(L)'
;MSVVISGALIDGAGIPMSGCHIILKSRVNTSEVVMRTVADVVTGNCGEYCFKAQTGKYCVYLKQDWRDEYYVGDIAVYDDSKPGTLNDFLTALDEGDLKPDVVKRFEEMVVQAQQSAEIAASCAEQAGQILNNIQEVAGQLSTVRFENFNDISRRCTTAMLKLEQPEVVNTSISLKIKENIDFNYVGAVNGYCDIPEPEKYKVEMYAYTTGEYFNGDANLNSDGTFYFRRCWTGAKQFRLIRIEDNAWITTLEFPLLIRSYWMPEDADPDVIRVMKDRCYTYDQALAALALMVQRHEAVERYVSGLCALVDENGGVKFFVNRLSAMSSRAYYRLGNAAWVYYALAFYLEKYPDGAQVNIVRAKLLSGISWLDSFLVTTEGDLREGLYKGGLGRYVNGEFDASFVAEWCALEHNVDIWFLFELMGRLGFDGFTKRAEKLAQSIIRGMWVEEEGRFRQGVHPTHYDNAAALDQSSWGGLFIANIDTGKAARCRKYMGRFLFGTRETTGYTPYHPDYGYSGHSRGVWVEGTAGVALFERKLGNELNAVNLIAAMAPLCDEYGYRDSCEDPTYDVLPPWPSTTNTAWIILTVQPDNFWLVDAPEMDVGMIRY
;
A
#
# COMPACT_ATOMS: atom_id res chain seq x y z
N MET A 1 -10.96 63.65 -32.71
CA MET A 1 -11.31 64.42 -31.50
C MET A 1 -10.27 64.21 -30.44
N SER A 2 -10.08 65.14 -29.51
CA SER A 2 -9.08 65.03 -28.44
C SER A 2 -9.71 65.22 -27.05
N VAL A 3 -9.22 64.52 -26.06
CA VAL A 3 -9.66 64.55 -24.68
C VAL A 3 -8.54 65.11 -23.81
N VAL A 4 -8.89 65.95 -22.82
CA VAL A 4 -7.94 66.50 -21.86
C VAL A 4 -7.71 65.46 -20.76
N ILE A 5 -6.41 65.07 -20.56
CA ILE A 5 -5.95 64.22 -19.49
C ILE A 5 -5.08 65.08 -18.56
N SER A 6 -5.48 65.27 -17.33
CA SER A 6 -4.82 66.16 -16.38
C SER A 6 -4.87 65.63 -14.96
N GLY A 7 -3.82 65.91 -14.17
CA GLY A 7 -3.70 65.45 -12.80
C GLY A 7 -2.32 65.75 -12.23
N ALA A 8 -1.95 65.09 -11.17
CA ALA A 8 -0.57 65.11 -10.63
C ALA A 8 -0.06 63.69 -10.41
N LEU A 9 1.16 63.40 -10.85
CA LEU A 9 1.86 62.18 -10.54
C LEU A 9 2.53 62.30 -9.15
N ILE A 10 2.26 61.32 -8.31
CA ILE A 10 2.90 61.17 -7.02
C ILE A 10 3.46 59.74 -6.90
N ASP A 11 4.57 59.59 -6.22
CA ASP A 11 5.16 58.27 -5.98
C ASP A 11 4.45 57.53 -4.84
N GLY A 12 4.84 56.28 -4.53
CA GLY A 12 4.29 55.47 -3.47
C GLY A 12 4.49 56.02 -2.04
N ALA A 13 5.30 57.06 -1.88
CA ALA A 13 5.50 57.78 -0.60
C ALA A 13 4.71 59.08 -0.55
N GLY A 14 3.92 59.41 -1.55
CA GLY A 14 3.13 60.63 -1.64
C GLY A 14 3.93 61.86 -2.12
N ILE A 15 5.14 61.68 -2.65
CA ILE A 15 5.99 62.76 -3.11
C ILE A 15 5.68 63.07 -4.58
N PRO A 16 5.51 64.37 -4.98
CA PRO A 16 5.27 64.73 -6.36
C PRO A 16 6.44 64.34 -7.27
N MET A 17 6.13 63.69 -8.41
CA MET A 17 7.11 63.28 -9.41
C MET A 17 7.36 64.45 -10.37
N SER A 18 8.23 65.37 -10.01
CA SER A 18 8.62 66.52 -10.83
C SER A 18 9.55 66.09 -11.95
N GLY A 19 9.37 66.70 -13.12
CA GLY A 19 10.21 66.40 -14.30
C GLY A 19 10.08 65.00 -14.87
N CYS A 20 9.02 64.26 -14.50
CA CYS A 20 8.74 62.95 -15.02
C CYS A 20 8.13 63.04 -16.43
N HIS A 21 8.66 62.28 -17.35
CA HIS A 21 8.10 62.17 -18.71
C HIS A 21 6.99 61.16 -18.73
N ILE A 22 5.82 61.56 -19.22
CA ILE A 22 4.67 60.70 -19.56
C ILE A 22 4.72 60.47 -21.06
N ILE A 23 5.09 59.26 -21.46
CA ILE A 23 5.31 58.88 -22.84
C ILE A 23 4.17 58.02 -23.34
N LEU A 24 3.43 58.51 -24.33
CA LEU A 24 2.31 57.80 -24.98
C LEU A 24 2.78 57.24 -26.32
N LYS A 25 2.79 55.91 -26.46
CA LYS A 25 3.12 55.24 -27.73
C LYS A 25 1.86 54.63 -28.33
N SER A 26 1.47 55.15 -29.51
CA SER A 26 0.26 54.67 -30.20
C SER A 26 0.37 53.21 -30.59
N ARG A 27 -0.66 52.43 -30.32
CA ARG A 27 -0.78 51.00 -30.66
C ARG A 27 -1.55 50.70 -31.93
N VAL A 28 -2.37 51.63 -32.39
CA VAL A 28 -3.27 51.44 -33.53
C VAL A 28 -3.25 52.65 -34.44
N ASN A 29 -3.54 52.46 -35.74
CA ASN A 29 -3.80 53.56 -36.65
C ASN A 29 -5.23 54.02 -36.48
N THR A 30 -5.41 55.33 -36.32
CA THR A 30 -6.74 55.97 -36.38
C THR A 30 -6.72 57.03 -37.49
N SER A 31 -7.83 57.71 -37.73
CA SER A 31 -7.85 58.83 -38.70
C SER A 31 -6.94 60.00 -38.33
N GLU A 32 -6.59 60.12 -37.06
CA GLU A 32 -5.84 61.22 -36.49
C GLU A 32 -4.45 60.83 -35.98
N VAL A 33 -4.18 59.52 -35.71
CA VAL A 33 -2.92 59.02 -35.11
C VAL A 33 -2.42 57.83 -35.89
N VAL A 34 -1.13 57.88 -36.28
CA VAL A 34 -0.42 56.77 -36.92
C VAL A 34 0.22 55.88 -35.86
N MET A 35 0.10 54.57 -36.03
CA MET A 35 0.70 53.57 -35.11
C MET A 35 2.21 53.82 -34.93
N ARG A 36 2.70 53.70 -33.70
CA ARG A 36 4.07 53.97 -33.24
C ARG A 36 4.47 55.46 -33.17
N THR A 37 3.54 56.41 -33.34
CA THR A 37 3.82 57.78 -32.94
C THR A 37 3.95 57.91 -31.43
N VAL A 38 4.82 58.81 -30.99
CA VAL A 38 5.12 59.03 -29.58
C VAL A 38 4.76 60.47 -29.22
N ALA A 39 4.00 60.63 -28.14
CA ALA A 39 3.84 61.91 -27.49
C ALA A 39 4.54 61.86 -26.12
N ASP A 40 5.29 62.89 -25.78
CA ASP A 40 6.07 63.03 -24.57
C ASP A 40 5.62 64.29 -23.83
N VAL A 41 5.17 64.13 -22.58
CA VAL A 41 4.67 65.19 -21.73
C VAL A 41 5.44 65.17 -20.43
N VAL A 42 6.03 66.32 -20.01
CA VAL A 42 6.84 66.41 -18.81
C VAL A 42 6.02 67.04 -17.70
N THR A 43 6.04 66.43 -16.50
CA THR A 43 5.34 66.92 -15.33
C THR A 43 6.01 68.17 -14.74
N GLY A 44 5.23 69.09 -14.19
CA GLY A 44 5.72 70.31 -13.52
C GLY A 44 6.30 70.05 -12.12
N ASN A 45 6.66 71.12 -11.39
CA ASN A 45 7.36 71.00 -10.11
C ASN A 45 6.58 70.30 -8.98
N CYS A 46 5.24 70.29 -9.06
CA CYS A 46 4.37 69.58 -8.11
C CYS A 46 3.85 68.28 -8.74
N GLY A 47 4.51 67.73 -9.78
CA GLY A 47 4.08 66.52 -10.48
C GLY A 47 2.88 66.70 -11.40
N GLU A 48 2.39 67.93 -11.58
CA GLU A 48 1.22 68.26 -12.38
C GLU A 48 1.46 68.03 -13.86
N TYR A 49 0.42 67.52 -14.55
CA TYR A 49 0.40 67.32 -15.99
C TYR A 49 -0.97 67.69 -16.58
N CYS A 50 -0.93 68.23 -17.80
CA CYS A 50 -2.13 68.49 -18.57
C CYS A 50 -1.81 68.39 -20.05
N PHE A 51 -2.46 67.46 -20.76
CA PHE A 51 -2.25 67.30 -22.21
C PHE A 51 -3.55 66.89 -22.90
N LYS A 52 -3.60 67.02 -24.21
CA LYS A 52 -4.70 66.59 -25.05
C LYS A 52 -4.27 65.30 -25.77
N ALA A 53 -4.94 64.18 -25.43
CA ALA A 53 -4.76 62.92 -26.12
C ALA A 53 -5.78 62.82 -27.26
N GLN A 54 -5.33 62.46 -28.47
CA GLN A 54 -6.20 62.17 -29.62
C GLN A 54 -6.88 60.82 -29.42
N THR A 55 -8.04 60.61 -30.09
CA THR A 55 -8.71 59.29 -30.12
C THR A 55 -7.75 58.21 -30.60
N GLY A 56 -7.58 57.15 -29.81
CA GLY A 56 -6.66 56.03 -30.08
C GLY A 56 -6.34 55.19 -28.86
N LYS A 57 -5.56 54.16 -29.07
CA LYS A 57 -5.02 53.28 -28.01
C LYS A 57 -3.54 53.48 -27.84
N TYR A 58 -3.08 53.67 -26.62
CA TYR A 58 -1.71 54.02 -26.31
C TYR A 58 -1.16 53.14 -25.21
N CYS A 59 0.10 52.69 -25.35
CA CYS A 59 0.92 52.26 -24.24
C CYS A 59 1.50 53.46 -23.52
N VAL A 60 1.35 53.53 -22.23
CA VAL A 60 1.88 54.61 -21.39
C VAL A 60 3.15 54.14 -20.71
N TYR A 61 4.19 54.94 -20.84
CA TYR A 61 5.45 54.77 -20.14
C TYR A 61 5.77 56.00 -19.31
N LEU A 62 6.43 55.79 -18.20
CA LEU A 62 7.01 56.89 -17.41
C LEU A 62 8.54 56.79 -17.47
N LYS A 63 9.19 57.97 -17.52
CA LYS A 63 10.64 58.09 -17.46
C LYS A 63 11.00 59.27 -16.57
N GLN A 64 11.89 59.04 -15.60
CA GLN A 64 12.40 60.09 -14.71
C GLN A 64 13.92 60.19 -14.84
N ASP A 65 14.41 61.33 -15.30
CA ASP A 65 15.82 61.75 -15.45
C ASP A 65 16.76 60.65 -15.99
N TRP A 66 17.45 59.94 -15.11
CA TRP A 66 18.51 58.99 -15.39
C TRP A 66 18.03 57.52 -15.49
N ARG A 67 16.71 57.27 -15.26
CA ARG A 67 16.14 55.93 -15.37
C ARG A 67 15.63 55.61 -16.77
N ASP A 68 15.68 54.33 -17.15
CA ASP A 68 15.01 53.87 -18.36
C ASP A 68 13.50 54.05 -18.27
N GLU A 69 12.84 54.21 -19.41
CA GLU A 69 11.37 54.23 -19.48
C GLU A 69 10.78 52.91 -19.04
N TYR A 70 9.80 52.97 -18.17
CA TYR A 70 9.07 51.78 -17.72
C TYR A 70 7.59 51.89 -18.05
N TYR A 71 7.01 50.75 -18.44
CA TYR A 71 5.61 50.64 -18.84
C TYR A 71 4.72 50.67 -17.60
N VAL A 72 3.62 51.46 -17.62
CA VAL A 72 2.66 51.63 -16.53
C VAL A 72 1.27 51.15 -16.86
N GLY A 73 0.95 50.93 -18.14
CA GLY A 73 -0.34 50.41 -18.60
C GLY A 73 -0.75 50.92 -19.98
N ASP A 74 -1.91 50.50 -20.42
CA ASP A 74 -2.53 50.93 -21.67
C ASP A 74 -3.69 51.86 -21.35
N ILE A 75 -3.91 52.87 -22.20
CA ILE A 75 -5.09 53.74 -22.19
C ILE A 75 -5.80 53.67 -23.56
N ALA A 76 -7.13 53.77 -23.50
CA ALA A 76 -7.96 53.95 -24.68
C ALA A 76 -8.69 55.31 -24.57
N VAL A 77 -8.58 56.10 -25.62
CA VAL A 77 -9.30 57.37 -25.74
C VAL A 77 -10.32 57.24 -26.88
N TYR A 78 -11.58 57.39 -26.53
CA TYR A 78 -12.70 57.30 -27.47
C TYR A 78 -13.29 58.67 -27.73
N ASP A 79 -14.16 58.77 -28.74
CA ASP A 79 -14.81 60.03 -29.14
C ASP A 79 -15.75 60.59 -28.05
N ASP A 80 -16.27 59.74 -27.17
CA ASP A 80 -17.13 60.05 -26.04
C ASP A 80 -16.41 60.11 -24.68
N SER A 81 -15.09 59.88 -24.69
CA SER A 81 -14.30 59.95 -23.44
C SER A 81 -14.37 61.36 -22.81
N LYS A 82 -14.61 61.40 -21.50
CA LYS A 82 -14.65 62.63 -20.73
C LYS A 82 -13.27 62.97 -20.21
N PRO A 83 -12.95 64.27 -19.98
CA PRO A 83 -11.74 64.67 -19.31
C PRO A 83 -11.58 63.98 -17.96
N GLY A 84 -10.35 63.52 -17.65
CA GLY A 84 -10.03 62.76 -16.42
C GLY A 84 -8.53 62.76 -16.13
N THR A 85 -8.18 62.03 -15.08
CA THR A 85 -6.76 61.78 -14.76
C THR A 85 -6.19 60.62 -15.57
N LEU A 86 -4.87 60.49 -15.60
CA LEU A 86 -4.20 59.36 -16.28
C LEU A 86 -4.67 58.01 -15.66
N ASN A 87 -4.88 57.97 -14.35
CA ASN A 87 -5.36 56.77 -13.67
C ASN A 87 -6.77 56.37 -14.07
N ASP A 88 -7.67 57.34 -14.33
CA ASP A 88 -9.03 57.02 -14.81
C ASP A 88 -9.02 56.31 -16.13
N PHE A 89 -8.05 56.63 -16.99
CA PHE A 89 -7.85 55.97 -18.30
C PHE A 89 -7.09 54.66 -18.20
N LEU A 90 -6.16 54.51 -17.24
CA LEU A 90 -5.40 53.23 -17.03
C LEU A 90 -6.25 52.13 -16.45
N THR A 91 -7.33 52.46 -15.75
CA THR A 91 -8.23 51.47 -15.11
C THR A 91 -9.49 51.17 -15.91
N ALA A 92 -9.78 51.94 -16.98
CA ALA A 92 -10.95 51.74 -17.81
C ALA A 92 -10.69 50.69 -18.90
N LEU A 93 -10.89 49.41 -18.58
CA LEU A 93 -11.05 48.37 -19.60
C LEU A 93 -12.51 48.38 -20.07
N ASP A 94 -12.74 48.69 -21.36
CA ASP A 94 -14.03 48.61 -22.02
C ASP A 94 -14.17 47.23 -22.72
N GLU A 95 -15.37 46.67 -22.76
CA GLU A 95 -15.69 45.43 -23.51
C GLU A 95 -15.24 45.51 -25.00
N GLY A 96 -15.23 46.70 -25.57
CA GLY A 96 -14.74 46.95 -26.94
C GLY A 96 -13.23 46.78 -27.12
N ASP A 97 -12.45 46.72 -26.05
CA ASP A 97 -11.00 46.49 -26.08
C ASP A 97 -10.62 45.01 -26.17
N LEU A 98 -11.57 44.12 -25.88
CA LEU A 98 -11.39 42.68 -26.04
C LEU A 98 -11.74 42.29 -27.48
N LYS A 99 -10.88 41.49 -28.11
CA LYS A 99 -11.22 40.95 -29.43
C LYS A 99 -12.45 40.06 -29.30
N PRO A 100 -13.37 40.09 -30.30
CA PRO A 100 -14.63 39.31 -30.25
C PRO A 100 -14.44 37.82 -30.01
N ASP A 101 -13.32 37.24 -30.49
CA ASP A 101 -12.94 35.85 -30.26
C ASP A 101 -12.51 35.58 -28.83
N VAL A 102 -11.99 36.56 -28.10
CA VAL A 102 -11.59 36.46 -26.70
C VAL A 102 -12.82 36.52 -25.79
N VAL A 103 -13.75 37.44 -26.06
CA VAL A 103 -15.05 37.53 -25.34
C VAL A 103 -15.81 36.21 -25.48
N LYS A 104 -15.92 35.70 -26.71
CA LYS A 104 -16.56 34.42 -26.98
C LYS A 104 -15.93 33.26 -26.23
N ARG A 105 -14.60 33.21 -26.13
CA ARG A 105 -13.89 32.19 -25.34
C ARG A 105 -14.19 32.31 -23.84
N PHE A 106 -14.29 33.50 -23.29
CA PHE A 106 -14.65 33.69 -21.89
C PHE A 106 -16.08 33.22 -21.62
N GLU A 107 -17.02 33.54 -22.50
CA GLU A 107 -18.40 33.05 -22.41
C GLU A 107 -18.46 31.52 -22.49
N GLU A 108 -17.74 30.91 -23.43
CA GLU A 108 -17.62 29.44 -23.55
C GLU A 108 -17.03 28.84 -22.28
N MET A 109 -15.97 29.45 -21.68
CA MET A 109 -15.37 29.00 -20.43
C MET A 109 -16.33 29.12 -19.24
N VAL A 110 -17.14 30.19 -19.16
CA VAL A 110 -18.14 30.36 -18.11
C VAL A 110 -19.22 29.28 -18.24
N VAL A 111 -19.71 29.02 -19.46
CA VAL A 111 -20.66 27.94 -19.70
C VAL A 111 -20.09 26.57 -19.35
N GLN A 112 -18.85 26.28 -19.72
CA GLN A 112 -18.20 25.03 -19.34
C GLN A 112 -18.00 24.90 -17.84
N ALA A 113 -17.64 25.97 -17.15
CA ALA A 113 -17.49 25.97 -15.69
C ALA A 113 -18.85 25.74 -14.99
N GLN A 114 -19.91 26.34 -15.49
CA GLN A 114 -21.28 26.11 -14.99
C GLN A 114 -21.74 24.66 -15.22
N GLN A 115 -21.53 24.12 -16.43
CA GLN A 115 -21.84 22.72 -16.73
C GLN A 115 -21.02 21.75 -15.86
N SER A 116 -19.75 22.05 -15.63
CA SER A 116 -18.91 21.25 -14.74
C SER A 116 -19.38 21.29 -13.28
N ALA A 117 -19.84 22.44 -12.82
CA ALA A 117 -20.40 22.61 -11.47
C ALA A 117 -21.75 21.85 -11.32
N GLU A 118 -22.61 21.88 -12.35
CA GLU A 118 -23.85 21.12 -12.36
C GLU A 118 -23.62 19.62 -12.39
N ILE A 119 -22.65 19.15 -13.19
CA ILE A 119 -22.25 17.74 -13.20
C ILE A 119 -21.68 17.33 -11.83
N ALA A 120 -20.83 18.15 -11.23
CA ALA A 120 -20.27 17.88 -9.90
C ALA A 120 -21.36 17.83 -8.81
N ALA A 121 -22.35 18.73 -8.87
CA ALA A 121 -23.50 18.72 -7.97
C ALA A 121 -24.37 17.47 -8.15
N SER A 122 -24.64 17.08 -9.40
CA SER A 122 -25.39 15.85 -9.72
C SER A 122 -24.63 14.60 -9.26
N CYS A 123 -23.31 14.54 -9.47
CA CYS A 123 -22.47 13.44 -8.98
C CYS A 123 -22.47 13.38 -7.44
N ALA A 124 -22.43 14.51 -6.76
CA ALA A 124 -22.48 14.56 -5.30
C ALA A 124 -23.86 14.10 -4.77
N GLU A 125 -24.93 14.47 -5.44
CA GLU A 125 -26.28 14.00 -5.11
C GLU A 125 -26.44 12.49 -5.34
N GLN A 126 -25.94 11.97 -6.47
CA GLN A 126 -25.95 10.54 -6.77
C GLN A 126 -25.09 9.76 -5.76
N ALA A 127 -23.92 10.27 -5.39
CA ALA A 127 -23.09 9.68 -4.34
C ALA A 127 -23.81 9.66 -2.99
N GLY A 128 -24.54 10.72 -2.65
CA GLY A 128 -25.40 10.78 -1.46
C GLY A 128 -26.53 9.74 -1.50
N GLN A 129 -27.19 9.59 -2.65
CA GLN A 129 -28.24 8.57 -2.83
C GLN A 129 -27.69 7.15 -2.77
N ILE A 130 -26.52 6.90 -3.37
CA ILE A 130 -25.82 5.60 -3.26
C ILE A 130 -25.46 5.31 -1.82
N LEU A 131 -24.94 6.30 -1.08
CA LEU A 131 -24.60 6.14 0.34
C LEU A 131 -25.84 5.82 1.18
N ASN A 132 -26.96 6.52 0.94
CA ASN A 132 -28.23 6.24 1.61
C ASN A 132 -28.78 4.85 1.25
N ASN A 133 -28.70 4.46 -0.03
CA ASN A 133 -29.09 3.11 -0.46
C ASN A 133 -28.20 2.03 0.13
N ILE A 134 -26.90 2.26 0.24
CA ILE A 134 -25.96 1.35 0.92
C ILE A 134 -26.32 1.25 2.40
N GLN A 135 -26.64 2.35 3.07
CA GLN A 135 -27.07 2.36 4.47
C GLN A 135 -28.42 1.65 4.65
N GLU A 136 -29.34 1.82 3.72
CA GLU A 136 -30.64 1.15 3.74
C GLU A 136 -30.53 -0.35 3.43
N VAL A 137 -29.72 -0.73 2.44
CA VAL A 137 -29.41 -2.14 2.11
C VAL A 137 -28.58 -2.78 3.23
N ALA A 138 -27.62 -2.08 3.81
CA ALA A 138 -26.93 -2.52 5.02
C ALA A 138 -27.90 -2.67 6.20
N GLY A 139 -28.91 -1.81 6.29
CA GLY A 139 -30.02 -1.93 7.25
C GLY A 139 -30.97 -3.11 6.98
N GLN A 140 -31.21 -3.45 5.71
CA GLN A 140 -32.10 -4.55 5.27
C GLN A 140 -31.39 -5.91 5.20
N LEU A 141 -30.09 -5.95 4.92
CA LEU A 141 -29.24 -7.14 5.08
C LEU A 141 -29.03 -7.50 6.54
N SER A 142 -29.59 -6.74 7.45
CA SER A 142 -29.54 -6.93 8.90
C SER A 142 -30.47 -8.01 9.46
N THR A 143 -30.64 -9.12 8.80
CA THR A 143 -30.77 -10.41 9.48
C THR A 143 -29.37 -10.93 9.81
N VAL A 144 -28.73 -10.21 10.32
CA VAL A 144 -27.64 -9.80 11.15
C VAL A 144 -26.95 -10.99 11.79
N ARG A 145 -25.80 -11.36 11.26
CA ARG A 145 -24.74 -11.93 12.09
C ARG A 145 -24.10 -10.79 12.89
N PHE A 146 -24.28 -10.82 14.20
CA PHE A 146 -23.46 -10.04 15.10
C PHE A 146 -22.15 -10.81 15.31
N GLU A 147 -21.06 -10.33 14.76
CA GLU A 147 -19.73 -10.87 15.05
C GLU A 147 -18.94 -9.79 15.76
N ASN A 148 -18.32 -10.11 16.88
CA ASN A 148 -17.31 -9.25 17.46
C ASN A 148 -15.94 -9.56 16.83
N PHE A 149 -14.96 -8.72 17.05
CA PHE A 149 -13.61 -8.91 16.49
C PHE A 149 -12.98 -10.25 16.91
N ASN A 150 -13.28 -10.74 18.11
CA ASN A 150 -12.78 -12.05 18.57
C ASN A 150 -13.40 -13.19 17.76
N ASP A 151 -14.69 -13.11 17.41
CA ASP A 151 -15.35 -14.14 16.60
C ASP A 151 -14.82 -14.13 15.16
N ILE A 152 -14.60 -12.94 14.57
CA ILE A 152 -13.97 -12.78 13.26
C ILE A 152 -12.57 -13.41 13.30
N SER A 153 -11.75 -13.03 14.27
CA SER A 153 -10.40 -13.53 14.46
C SER A 153 -10.37 -15.06 14.58
N ARG A 154 -11.23 -15.64 15.42
CA ARG A 154 -11.33 -17.09 15.62
C ARG A 154 -11.75 -17.82 14.35
N ARG A 155 -12.76 -17.31 13.62
CA ARG A 155 -13.21 -17.88 12.36
C ARG A 155 -12.10 -17.83 11.29
N CYS A 156 -11.42 -16.69 11.15
CA CYS A 156 -10.30 -16.53 10.25
C CYS A 156 -9.14 -17.47 10.58
N THR A 157 -8.83 -17.65 11.86
CA THR A 157 -7.80 -18.61 12.28
C THR A 157 -8.17 -20.04 11.91
N THR A 158 -9.42 -20.44 12.16
CA THR A 158 -9.90 -21.77 11.76
C THR A 158 -9.82 -21.97 10.25
N ALA A 159 -10.21 -20.97 9.45
CA ALA A 159 -10.12 -21.03 7.99
C ALA A 159 -8.66 -21.07 7.52
N MET A 160 -7.81 -20.21 8.06
CA MET A 160 -6.38 -20.18 7.72
C MET A 160 -5.69 -21.52 8.02
N LEU A 161 -5.94 -22.11 9.17
CA LEU A 161 -5.33 -23.39 9.55
C LEU A 161 -5.79 -24.56 8.66
N LYS A 162 -6.91 -24.46 7.95
CA LYS A 162 -7.28 -25.45 6.94
C LYS A 162 -6.28 -25.51 5.78
N LEU A 163 -5.54 -24.43 5.51
CA LEU A 163 -4.50 -24.41 4.48
C LEU A 163 -3.27 -25.25 4.86
N GLU A 164 -3.15 -25.70 6.10
CA GLU A 164 -2.14 -26.69 6.50
C GLU A 164 -2.48 -28.10 5.99
N GLN A 165 -3.78 -28.39 5.78
CA GLN A 165 -4.24 -29.75 5.54
C GLN A 165 -3.91 -30.21 4.11
N PRO A 166 -3.60 -31.52 3.92
CA PRO A 166 -3.45 -32.11 2.61
C PRO A 166 -4.82 -32.22 1.92
N GLU A 167 -4.80 -32.44 0.62
CA GLU A 167 -5.96 -32.97 -0.07
C GLU A 167 -6.35 -34.30 0.57
N VAL A 168 -7.52 -34.32 1.15
CA VAL A 168 -8.06 -35.57 1.68
C VAL A 168 -8.64 -36.34 0.50
N VAL A 169 -7.95 -37.39 0.07
CA VAL A 169 -8.38 -38.25 -1.04
C VAL A 169 -9.71 -38.94 -0.69
N ASN A 170 -10.00 -39.09 0.59
CA ASN A 170 -11.26 -39.66 1.06
C ASN A 170 -11.67 -39.01 2.40
N THR A 171 -12.69 -38.15 2.37
CA THR A 171 -13.20 -37.42 3.55
C THR A 171 -13.92 -38.31 4.55
N SER A 172 -14.35 -39.52 4.16
CA SER A 172 -15.04 -40.45 5.05
C SER A 172 -14.11 -41.25 5.98
N ILE A 173 -12.80 -41.25 5.67
CA ILE A 173 -11.78 -42.00 6.42
C ILE A 173 -10.79 -41.01 7.03
N SER A 174 -10.76 -40.99 8.36
CA SER A 174 -9.94 -40.07 9.13
C SER A 174 -8.76 -40.79 9.78
N LEU A 175 -7.55 -40.43 9.35
CA LEU A 175 -6.31 -40.82 10.02
C LEU A 175 -6.02 -39.82 11.14
N LYS A 176 -5.83 -40.28 12.37
CA LYS A 176 -5.63 -39.41 13.55
C LYS A 176 -4.37 -39.81 14.31
N ILE A 177 -3.66 -38.81 14.82
CA ILE A 177 -2.58 -38.97 15.77
C ILE A 177 -3.12 -38.61 17.17
N LYS A 178 -2.82 -39.44 18.16
CA LYS A 178 -3.29 -39.24 19.53
C LYS A 178 -2.45 -38.23 20.33
N GLU A 179 -1.23 -37.95 19.89
CA GLU A 179 -0.33 -37.02 20.55
C GLU A 179 -0.11 -35.79 19.68
N ASN A 180 0.10 -34.64 20.30
CA ASN A 180 0.45 -33.40 19.56
C ASN A 180 1.85 -33.52 19.00
N ILE A 181 1.98 -33.62 17.68
CA ILE A 181 3.23 -33.77 16.95
C ILE A 181 3.57 -32.46 16.25
N ASP A 182 4.72 -31.89 16.57
CA ASP A 182 5.31 -30.75 15.88
C ASP A 182 6.61 -31.13 15.15
N PHE A 183 7.30 -30.16 14.56
CA PHE A 183 8.55 -30.41 13.85
C PHE A 183 9.68 -30.92 14.74
N ASN A 184 9.68 -30.54 16.01
CA ASN A 184 10.73 -30.82 16.96
C ASN A 184 10.50 -32.15 17.68
N TYR A 185 9.36 -32.79 17.45
CA TYR A 185 9.02 -34.03 18.13
C TYR A 185 9.85 -35.19 17.59
N VAL A 186 10.57 -35.83 18.49
CA VAL A 186 11.34 -37.06 18.24
C VAL A 186 10.94 -38.08 19.30
N GLY A 187 10.26 -39.13 18.90
CA GLY A 187 9.81 -40.17 19.83
C GLY A 187 8.83 -41.12 19.20
N ALA A 188 8.16 -41.90 20.03
CA ALA A 188 7.12 -42.82 19.57
C ALA A 188 5.84 -42.05 19.19
N VAL A 189 5.16 -42.52 18.14
CA VAL A 189 3.89 -41.95 17.67
C VAL A 189 2.81 -43.00 17.72
N ASN A 190 1.72 -42.66 18.39
CA ASN A 190 0.51 -43.45 18.43
C ASN A 190 -0.57 -42.75 17.61
N GLY A 191 -1.26 -43.53 16.80
CA GLY A 191 -2.38 -43.03 16.02
C GLY A 191 -3.47 -44.08 15.86
N TYR A 192 -4.54 -43.67 15.22
CA TYR A 192 -5.60 -44.58 14.87
C TYR A 192 -6.32 -44.13 13.60
N CYS A 193 -6.94 -45.11 12.92
CA CYS A 193 -7.81 -44.89 11.79
C CYS A 193 -9.10 -45.69 11.98
N ASP A 194 -10.23 -45.00 11.81
CA ASP A 194 -11.55 -45.65 11.84
C ASP A 194 -11.88 -46.13 10.43
N ILE A 195 -11.52 -47.36 10.14
CA ILE A 195 -11.72 -48.00 8.83
C ILE A 195 -12.14 -49.47 9.00
N PRO A 196 -13.06 -49.98 8.18
CA PRO A 196 -13.40 -51.40 8.18
C PRO A 196 -12.17 -52.27 7.82
N GLU A 197 -12.01 -53.42 8.49
CA GLU A 197 -10.92 -54.37 8.27
C GLU A 197 -9.52 -53.70 8.31
N PRO A 198 -9.17 -53.00 9.42
CA PRO A 198 -7.98 -52.19 9.50
C PRO A 198 -6.68 -52.97 9.24
N GLU A 199 -6.65 -54.25 9.53
CA GLU A 199 -5.50 -55.12 9.25
C GLU A 199 -5.13 -55.25 7.74
N LYS A 200 -6.00 -54.81 6.86
CA LYS A 200 -5.72 -54.74 5.40
C LYS A 200 -4.95 -53.47 5.02
N TYR A 201 -4.64 -52.60 5.97
CA TYR A 201 -4.01 -51.29 5.76
C TYR A 201 -2.74 -51.16 6.56
N LYS A 202 -1.86 -50.30 6.04
CA LYS A 202 -0.67 -49.79 6.73
C LYS A 202 -0.64 -48.29 6.66
N VAL A 203 0.06 -47.69 7.61
CA VAL A 203 0.40 -46.26 7.58
C VAL A 203 1.87 -46.13 7.21
N GLU A 204 2.16 -45.39 6.17
CA GLU A 204 3.51 -44.96 5.82
C GLU A 204 3.76 -43.57 6.36
N MET A 205 4.88 -43.38 7.08
CA MET A 205 5.33 -42.09 7.56
C MET A 205 6.50 -41.59 6.71
N TYR A 206 6.37 -40.36 6.24
CA TYR A 206 7.45 -39.65 5.57
C TYR A 206 7.79 -38.40 6.39
N ALA A 207 9.08 -38.12 6.58
CA ALA A 207 9.54 -36.93 7.27
C ALA A 207 10.66 -36.24 6.49
N TYR A 208 10.60 -34.91 6.43
CA TYR A 208 11.65 -34.06 5.90
C TYR A 208 12.41 -33.42 7.06
N THR A 209 13.72 -33.61 7.11
CA THR A 209 14.56 -32.97 8.12
C THR A 209 15.92 -32.67 7.50
N THR A 210 16.42 -31.44 7.72
CA THR A 210 17.74 -31.00 7.23
C THR A 210 18.07 -31.33 5.77
N GLY A 211 17.04 -31.28 4.90
CA GLY A 211 17.18 -31.60 3.47
C GLY A 211 17.18 -33.09 3.13
N GLU A 212 17.06 -33.95 4.13
CA GLU A 212 16.96 -35.40 3.94
C GLU A 212 15.52 -35.87 4.11
N TYR A 213 15.22 -36.95 3.40
CA TYR A 213 13.91 -37.59 3.41
C TYR A 213 13.99 -38.93 4.11
N PHE A 214 13.16 -39.13 5.12
CA PHE A 214 13.07 -40.37 5.88
C PHE A 214 11.70 -41.00 5.73
N ASN A 215 11.63 -42.32 5.67
CA ASN A 215 10.39 -43.05 5.62
C ASN A 215 10.34 -44.19 6.63
N GLY A 216 9.13 -44.61 6.96
CA GLY A 216 8.85 -45.76 7.79
C GLY A 216 7.42 -46.23 7.55
N ASP A 217 7.07 -47.43 7.95
CA ASP A 217 5.71 -47.95 7.89
C ASP A 217 5.30 -48.67 9.18
N ALA A 218 3.99 -48.77 9.39
CA ALA A 218 3.37 -49.53 10.48
C ALA A 218 2.03 -50.09 10.00
N ASN A 219 1.79 -51.39 10.17
CA ASN A 219 0.48 -51.99 9.92
C ASN A 219 -0.54 -51.48 10.98
N LEU A 220 -1.81 -51.36 10.57
CA LEU A 220 -2.88 -51.12 11.52
C LEU A 220 -3.18 -52.43 12.28
N ASN A 221 -3.41 -52.26 13.59
CA ASN A 221 -3.94 -53.32 14.39
C ASN A 221 -5.45 -53.52 14.12
N SER A 222 -6.01 -54.63 14.57
CA SER A 222 -7.44 -54.96 14.39
C SER A 222 -8.40 -53.93 14.98
N ASP A 223 -7.93 -53.10 15.91
CA ASP A 223 -8.67 -51.97 16.51
C ASP A 223 -8.44 -50.62 15.78
N GLY A 224 -7.76 -50.69 14.64
CA GLY A 224 -7.42 -49.49 13.85
C GLY A 224 -6.25 -48.67 14.38
N THR A 225 -5.60 -49.08 15.46
CA THR A 225 -4.44 -48.38 16.01
C THR A 225 -3.16 -48.71 15.25
N PHE A 226 -2.21 -47.77 15.26
CA PHE A 226 -0.85 -47.96 14.72
C PHE A 226 0.19 -47.30 15.62
N TYR A 227 1.43 -47.77 15.49
CA TYR A 227 2.53 -47.31 16.32
C TYR A 227 3.83 -47.21 15.53
N PHE A 228 4.43 -46.00 15.56
CA PHE A 228 5.81 -45.78 15.12
C PHE A 228 6.71 -45.68 16.34
N ARG A 229 7.72 -46.51 16.38
CA ARG A 229 8.72 -46.50 17.44
C ARG A 229 9.51 -45.20 17.49
N ARG A 230 9.69 -44.57 16.35
CA ARG A 230 10.46 -43.33 16.20
C ARG A 230 9.82 -42.45 15.16
N CYS A 231 9.58 -41.20 15.54
CA CYS A 231 9.20 -40.12 14.63
C CYS A 231 10.39 -39.17 14.46
N TRP A 232 10.61 -38.73 13.24
CA TRP A 232 11.69 -37.83 12.90
C TRP A 232 11.26 -36.36 13.13
N THR A 233 12.24 -35.47 13.37
CA THR A 233 12.01 -34.02 13.37
C THR A 233 11.61 -33.54 11.98
N GLY A 234 11.11 -32.32 11.89
CA GLY A 234 10.72 -31.70 10.62
C GLY A 234 9.27 -32.02 10.19
N ALA A 235 8.92 -31.61 8.99
CA ALA A 235 7.60 -31.87 8.42
C ALA A 235 7.34 -33.36 8.28
N LYS A 236 6.11 -33.75 8.50
CA LYS A 236 5.69 -35.14 8.53
C LYS A 236 4.43 -35.34 7.71
N GLN A 237 4.38 -36.48 7.00
CA GLN A 237 3.22 -36.91 6.27
C GLN A 237 2.95 -38.39 6.63
N PHE A 238 1.75 -38.70 7.03
CA PHE A 238 1.29 -40.05 7.29
C PHE A 238 0.28 -40.42 6.20
N ARG A 239 0.53 -41.52 5.48
CA ARG A 239 -0.31 -42.01 4.39
C ARG A 239 -0.94 -43.33 4.77
N LEU A 240 -2.26 -43.43 4.67
CA LEU A 240 -2.95 -44.70 4.78
C LEU A 240 -2.93 -45.39 3.44
N ILE A 241 -2.35 -46.58 3.41
CA ILE A 241 -2.16 -47.39 2.19
C ILE A 241 -2.86 -48.72 2.34
N ARG A 242 -3.63 -49.14 1.35
CA ARG A 242 -4.16 -50.52 1.29
C ARG A 242 -3.04 -51.48 0.87
N ILE A 243 -2.87 -52.56 1.65
CA ILE A 243 -1.73 -53.47 1.47
C ILE A 243 -1.85 -54.27 0.15
N GLU A 244 -3.07 -54.65 -0.23
CA GLU A 244 -3.34 -55.53 -1.38
C GLU A 244 -2.87 -54.93 -2.73
N ASP A 245 -3.14 -53.65 -2.95
CA ASP A 245 -2.92 -52.99 -4.24
C ASP A 245 -2.04 -51.71 -4.12
N ASN A 246 -1.52 -51.42 -2.94
CA ASN A 246 -0.80 -50.18 -2.61
C ASN A 246 -1.60 -48.89 -2.91
N ALA A 247 -2.94 -48.98 -2.90
CA ALA A 247 -3.78 -47.82 -3.12
C ALA A 247 -3.63 -46.80 -1.98
N TRP A 248 -3.41 -45.56 -2.33
CA TRP A 248 -3.38 -44.46 -1.40
C TRP A 248 -4.81 -44.04 -1.03
N ILE A 249 -5.18 -44.18 0.24
CA ILE A 249 -6.54 -43.98 0.73
C ILE A 249 -6.74 -42.58 1.30
N THR A 250 -5.86 -42.14 2.20
CA THR A 250 -5.91 -40.81 2.83
C THR A 250 -4.55 -40.41 3.37
N THR A 251 -4.39 -39.14 3.70
CA THR A 251 -3.15 -38.59 4.22
C THR A 251 -3.43 -37.66 5.39
N LEU A 252 -2.52 -37.64 6.36
CA LEU A 252 -2.42 -36.63 7.41
C LEU A 252 -1.05 -35.96 7.31
N GLU A 253 -1.04 -34.68 7.14
CA GLU A 253 0.20 -33.90 7.03
C GLU A 253 0.42 -33.01 8.26
N PHE A 254 1.71 -32.90 8.63
CA PHE A 254 2.22 -31.87 9.52
C PHE A 254 3.29 -31.12 8.73
N PRO A 255 2.89 -30.14 7.89
CA PRO A 255 3.83 -29.41 7.05
C PRO A 255 4.73 -28.54 7.90
N LEU A 256 5.91 -28.18 7.38
CA LEU A 256 6.80 -27.20 8.00
C LEU A 256 6.18 -25.80 7.92
N LEU A 257 5.52 -25.51 6.79
CA LEU A 257 4.97 -24.21 6.46
C LEU A 257 3.54 -24.37 5.93
N ILE A 258 2.74 -23.32 6.09
CA ILE A 258 1.36 -23.27 5.58
C ILE A 258 1.34 -22.98 4.07
N ARG A 259 0.31 -23.40 3.36
CA ARG A 259 0.08 -23.01 1.97
C ARG A 259 -0.25 -21.53 1.87
N SER A 260 0.18 -20.89 0.80
CA SER A 260 -0.19 -19.50 0.50
C SER A 260 -1.63 -19.35 0.05
N TYR A 261 -2.12 -20.31 -0.74
CA TYR A 261 -3.46 -20.28 -1.33
C TYR A 261 -4.19 -21.61 -1.15
N TRP A 262 -5.50 -21.51 -0.98
CA TRP A 262 -6.42 -22.60 -1.24
C TRP A 262 -6.79 -22.59 -2.73
N MET A 263 -6.51 -23.66 -3.42
CA MET A 263 -6.79 -23.75 -4.85
C MET A 263 -8.11 -24.49 -5.08
N PRO A 264 -9.01 -23.93 -5.91
CA PRO A 264 -10.24 -24.61 -6.29
C PRO A 264 -9.94 -25.89 -7.10
N GLU A 265 -10.84 -26.88 -7.02
CA GLU A 265 -10.68 -28.18 -7.70
C GLU A 265 -10.63 -28.06 -9.22
N ASP A 266 -11.26 -27.02 -9.79
CA ASP A 266 -11.32 -26.72 -11.22
C ASP A 266 -10.18 -25.80 -11.70
N ALA A 267 -9.22 -25.47 -10.84
CA ALA A 267 -8.04 -24.70 -11.24
C ALA A 267 -7.19 -25.47 -12.28
N ASP A 268 -6.49 -24.71 -13.11
CA ASP A 268 -5.60 -25.27 -14.13
C ASP A 268 -4.59 -26.25 -13.51
N PRO A 269 -4.50 -27.50 -13.99
CA PRO A 269 -3.60 -28.52 -13.45
C PRO A 269 -2.13 -28.11 -13.41
N ASP A 270 -1.68 -27.27 -14.37
CA ASP A 270 -0.31 -26.76 -14.39
C ASP A 270 -0.09 -25.70 -13.29
N VAL A 271 -1.10 -24.88 -13.01
CA VAL A 271 -1.07 -23.95 -11.89
C VAL A 271 -1.05 -24.69 -10.57
N ILE A 272 -1.93 -25.70 -10.39
CA ILE A 272 -1.95 -26.57 -9.20
C ILE A 272 -0.56 -27.18 -8.99
N ARG A 273 0.03 -27.77 -10.01
CA ARG A 273 1.35 -28.43 -9.93
C ARG A 273 2.45 -27.47 -9.43
N VAL A 274 2.39 -26.20 -9.84
CA VAL A 274 3.37 -25.18 -9.44
C VAL A 274 3.10 -24.62 -8.04
N MET A 275 1.84 -24.38 -7.72
CA MET A 275 1.43 -23.63 -6.53
C MET A 275 1.13 -24.49 -5.30
N LYS A 276 0.80 -25.78 -5.49
CA LYS A 276 0.36 -26.67 -4.41
C LYS A 276 1.30 -26.73 -3.21
N ASP A 277 2.60 -26.84 -3.47
CA ASP A 277 3.63 -26.91 -2.41
C ASP A 277 4.52 -25.67 -2.36
N ARG A 278 4.22 -24.64 -3.15
CA ARG A 278 4.87 -23.34 -3.06
C ARG A 278 4.21 -22.52 -1.95
N CYS A 279 5.03 -22.00 -1.04
CA CYS A 279 4.59 -20.99 -0.11
C CYS A 279 5.48 -19.75 -0.19
N TYR A 280 4.85 -18.59 -0.13
CA TYR A 280 5.55 -17.32 -0.06
C TYR A 280 5.95 -17.07 1.40
N THR A 281 7.17 -16.60 1.60
CA THR A 281 7.72 -16.47 2.97
C THR A 281 7.11 -15.30 3.73
N TYR A 282 6.59 -14.31 3.02
CA TYR A 282 5.75 -13.26 3.57
C TYR A 282 4.50 -13.83 4.25
N ASP A 283 3.79 -14.75 3.59
CA ASP A 283 2.56 -15.36 4.11
C ASP A 283 2.85 -16.15 5.40
N GLN A 284 4.02 -16.80 5.47
CA GLN A 284 4.45 -17.52 6.68
C GLN A 284 4.64 -16.56 7.87
N ALA A 285 5.23 -15.39 7.62
CA ALA A 285 5.39 -14.37 8.63
C ALA A 285 4.03 -13.85 9.14
N LEU A 286 3.11 -13.56 8.22
CA LEU A 286 1.76 -13.11 8.57
C LEU A 286 0.96 -14.16 9.33
N ALA A 287 1.02 -15.42 8.92
CA ALA A 287 0.35 -16.52 9.63
C ALA A 287 0.88 -16.65 11.07
N ALA A 288 2.19 -16.60 11.24
CA ALA A 288 2.80 -16.63 12.57
C ALA A 288 2.38 -15.43 13.43
N LEU A 289 2.39 -14.22 12.88
CA LEU A 289 1.94 -13.00 13.56
C LEU A 289 0.47 -13.11 13.97
N ALA A 290 -0.39 -13.55 13.05
CA ALA A 290 -1.82 -13.75 13.32
C ALA A 290 -2.08 -14.75 14.46
N LEU A 291 -1.29 -15.82 14.54
CA LEU A 291 -1.37 -16.78 15.64
C LEU A 291 -0.80 -16.21 16.95
N MET A 292 0.26 -15.42 16.88
CA MET A 292 0.88 -14.80 18.06
C MET A 292 -0.03 -13.78 18.73
N VAL A 293 -0.73 -12.91 17.98
CA VAL A 293 -1.68 -11.95 18.56
C VAL A 293 -2.87 -12.64 19.26
N GLN A 294 -3.19 -13.87 18.85
CA GLN A 294 -4.25 -14.68 19.47
C GLN A 294 -3.75 -15.63 20.56
N ARG A 295 -2.43 -15.68 20.78
CA ARG A 295 -1.80 -16.64 21.71
C ARG A 295 -2.20 -18.09 21.41
N HIS A 296 -2.27 -18.43 20.12
CA HIS A 296 -2.68 -19.76 19.67
C HIS A 296 -1.62 -20.82 19.99
N GLU A 297 -2.05 -22.04 20.29
CA GLU A 297 -1.15 -23.17 20.67
C GLU A 297 -0.13 -23.56 19.57
N ALA A 298 -0.42 -23.28 18.30
CA ALA A 298 0.46 -23.60 17.18
C ALA A 298 1.67 -22.63 17.03
N VAL A 299 1.77 -21.57 17.81
CA VAL A 299 2.80 -20.52 17.65
C VAL A 299 4.20 -21.10 17.59
N GLU A 300 4.58 -21.98 18.51
CA GLU A 300 5.93 -22.56 18.55
C GLU A 300 6.29 -23.31 17.25
N ARG A 301 5.33 -24.01 16.67
CA ARG A 301 5.50 -24.72 15.39
C ARG A 301 5.72 -23.75 14.23
N TYR A 302 4.93 -22.68 14.14
CA TYR A 302 5.07 -21.66 13.11
C TYR A 302 6.40 -20.90 13.24
N VAL A 303 6.81 -20.58 14.44
CA VAL A 303 8.09 -19.93 14.72
C VAL A 303 9.26 -20.84 14.33
N SER A 304 9.17 -22.15 14.59
CA SER A 304 10.14 -23.12 14.07
C SER A 304 10.22 -23.10 12.54
N GLY A 305 9.06 -23.01 11.88
CA GLY A 305 8.97 -22.84 10.42
C GLY A 305 9.68 -21.56 9.95
N LEU A 306 9.42 -20.43 10.59
CA LEU A 306 10.11 -19.15 10.27
C LEU A 306 11.62 -19.24 10.45
N CYS A 307 12.09 -19.87 11.52
CA CYS A 307 13.53 -20.09 11.73
C CYS A 307 14.17 -20.92 10.62
N ALA A 308 13.43 -21.88 10.04
CA ALA A 308 13.90 -22.68 8.91
C ALA A 308 13.99 -21.90 7.59
N LEU A 309 13.23 -20.79 7.45
CA LEU A 309 13.31 -19.91 6.28
C LEU A 309 14.57 -19.07 6.22
N VAL A 310 15.16 -18.77 7.38
CA VAL A 310 16.40 -17.99 7.46
C VAL A 310 17.58 -18.89 7.15
N ASP A 311 18.18 -18.71 5.97
CA ASP A 311 19.30 -19.52 5.50
C ASP A 311 20.60 -19.29 6.31
N GLU A 312 21.67 -19.98 5.93
CA GLU A 312 22.96 -19.88 6.63
C GLU A 312 23.60 -18.50 6.56
N ASN A 313 23.30 -17.74 5.51
CA ASN A 313 23.79 -16.37 5.31
C ASN A 313 22.85 -15.32 5.95
N GLY A 314 21.74 -15.74 6.52
CA GLY A 314 20.74 -14.86 7.10
C GLY A 314 19.64 -14.45 6.12
N GLY A 315 19.74 -14.75 4.82
CA GLY A 315 18.77 -14.38 3.81
C GLY A 315 17.46 -15.16 3.92
N VAL A 316 16.38 -14.58 3.39
CA VAL A 316 15.07 -15.23 3.26
C VAL A 316 14.64 -15.17 1.81
N LYS A 317 14.43 -16.33 1.20
CA LYS A 317 13.94 -16.44 -0.18
C LYS A 317 12.49 -16.00 -0.30
N PHE A 318 12.10 -15.51 -1.47
CA PHE A 318 10.75 -14.99 -1.70
C PHE A 318 9.69 -16.07 -1.62
N PHE A 319 10.01 -17.27 -2.09
CA PHE A 319 9.15 -18.46 -1.94
C PHE A 319 9.99 -19.72 -1.76
N VAL A 320 9.39 -20.72 -1.13
CA VAL A 320 10.01 -22.02 -0.88
C VAL A 320 8.97 -23.14 -1.05
N ASN A 321 9.42 -24.39 -1.02
CA ASN A 321 8.54 -25.53 -0.87
C ASN A 321 8.11 -25.68 0.59
N ARG A 322 6.83 -25.86 0.86
CA ARG A 322 6.26 -25.88 2.22
C ARG A 322 6.73 -27.05 3.09
N LEU A 323 7.16 -28.15 2.50
CA LEU A 323 7.62 -29.34 3.22
C LEU A 323 9.12 -29.25 3.58
N SER A 324 9.94 -28.67 2.72
CA SER A 324 11.39 -28.60 2.91
C SER A 324 11.92 -27.23 3.37
N ALA A 325 11.11 -26.18 3.29
CA ALA A 325 11.53 -24.78 3.46
C ALA A 325 12.67 -24.35 2.50
N MET A 326 12.82 -25.02 1.36
CA MET A 326 13.93 -24.81 0.42
C MET A 326 13.41 -24.43 -0.97
N SER A 327 14.22 -23.66 -1.68
CA SER A 327 14.06 -23.40 -3.11
C SER A 327 15.42 -23.10 -3.75
N SER A 328 15.74 -23.76 -4.83
CA SER A 328 16.99 -23.51 -5.58
C SER A 328 16.87 -22.32 -6.56
N ARG A 329 15.67 -21.94 -6.94
CA ARG A 329 15.37 -20.94 -8.00
C ARG A 329 14.52 -19.77 -7.50
N ALA A 330 14.52 -19.45 -6.22
CA ALA A 330 13.83 -18.30 -5.69
C ALA A 330 14.79 -17.13 -5.47
N TYR A 331 14.36 -15.95 -5.86
CA TYR A 331 15.07 -14.70 -5.57
C TYR A 331 14.82 -14.25 -4.12
N TYR A 332 15.59 -13.26 -3.69
CA TYR A 332 15.43 -12.60 -2.39
C TYR A 332 14.85 -11.21 -2.61
N ARG A 333 13.90 -10.82 -1.77
CA ARG A 333 13.39 -9.45 -1.65
C ARG A 333 13.41 -9.02 -0.20
N LEU A 334 13.85 -7.78 0.04
CA LEU A 334 14.04 -7.33 1.42
C LEU A 334 12.72 -7.16 2.19
N GLY A 335 11.63 -6.80 1.51
CA GLY A 335 10.33 -6.68 2.15
C GLY A 335 9.90 -7.97 2.83
N ASN A 336 9.80 -9.07 2.09
CA ASN A 336 9.40 -10.34 2.70
C ASN A 336 10.41 -10.88 3.73
N ALA A 337 11.71 -10.60 3.57
CA ALA A 337 12.71 -10.93 4.58
C ALA A 337 12.49 -10.11 5.87
N ALA A 338 12.24 -8.81 5.75
CA ALA A 338 11.92 -7.94 6.88
C ALA A 338 10.67 -8.41 7.64
N TRP A 339 9.64 -8.89 6.94
CA TRP A 339 8.45 -9.46 7.57
C TRP A 339 8.75 -10.73 8.38
N VAL A 340 9.59 -11.62 7.86
CA VAL A 340 10.02 -12.81 8.61
C VAL A 340 10.81 -12.40 9.86
N TYR A 341 11.74 -11.44 9.74
CA TYR A 341 12.50 -10.95 10.90
C TYR A 341 11.61 -10.17 11.87
N TYR A 342 10.62 -9.41 11.39
CA TYR A 342 9.64 -8.75 12.24
C TYR A 342 8.82 -9.77 13.04
N ALA A 343 8.36 -10.85 12.41
CA ALA A 343 7.64 -11.91 13.10
C ALA A 343 8.51 -12.61 14.15
N LEU A 344 9.80 -12.85 13.86
CA LEU A 344 10.75 -13.39 14.84
C LEU A 344 10.98 -12.41 16.00
N ALA A 345 11.12 -11.11 15.74
CA ALA A 345 11.24 -10.10 16.78
C ALA A 345 9.96 -9.99 17.63
N PHE A 346 8.79 -10.05 16.98
CA PHE A 346 7.49 -10.03 17.65
C PHE A 346 7.30 -11.24 18.57
N TYR A 347 7.80 -12.41 18.16
CA TYR A 347 7.84 -13.57 19.06
C TYR A 347 8.67 -13.31 20.33
N LEU A 348 9.84 -12.66 20.21
CA LEU A 348 10.65 -12.30 21.38
C LEU A 348 9.93 -11.33 22.33
N GLU A 349 9.08 -10.43 21.78
CA GLU A 349 8.26 -9.52 22.58
C GLU A 349 7.13 -10.24 23.32
N LYS A 350 6.40 -11.11 22.60
CA LYS A 350 5.17 -11.74 23.12
C LYS A 350 5.41 -13.01 23.92
N TYR A 351 6.52 -13.70 23.65
CA TYR A 351 6.89 -14.98 24.24
C TYR A 351 8.34 -14.97 24.80
N PRO A 352 8.65 -14.08 25.78
CA PRO A 352 10.02 -13.91 26.27
C PRO A 352 10.61 -15.19 26.88
N ASP A 353 9.76 -16.10 27.37
CA ASP A 353 10.12 -17.41 27.94
C ASP A 353 9.81 -18.57 26.97
N GLY A 354 9.52 -18.28 25.70
CA GLY A 354 9.17 -19.29 24.70
C GLY A 354 10.32 -20.25 24.38
N ALA A 355 9.96 -21.46 23.94
CA ALA A 355 10.93 -22.53 23.70
C ALA A 355 11.98 -22.19 22.60
N GLN A 356 11.62 -21.28 21.67
CA GLN A 356 12.44 -20.93 20.51
C GLN A 356 13.30 -19.67 20.71
N VAL A 357 13.23 -18.98 21.86
CA VAL A 357 13.85 -17.65 22.09
C VAL A 357 15.32 -17.59 21.67
N ASN A 358 16.13 -18.58 22.01
CA ASN A 358 17.56 -18.58 21.68
C ASN A 358 17.81 -18.75 20.18
N ILE A 359 17.07 -19.64 19.52
CA ILE A 359 17.18 -19.89 18.07
C ILE A 359 16.68 -18.67 17.32
N VAL A 360 15.54 -18.13 17.72
CA VAL A 360 14.95 -16.91 17.13
C VAL A 360 15.91 -15.74 17.21
N ARG A 361 16.52 -15.50 18.37
CA ARG A 361 17.50 -14.42 18.55
C ARG A 361 18.72 -14.60 17.63
N ALA A 362 19.24 -15.81 17.49
CA ALA A 362 20.36 -16.09 16.59
C ALA A 362 20.00 -15.87 15.12
N LYS A 363 18.82 -16.38 14.69
CA LYS A 363 18.33 -16.21 13.32
C LYS A 363 18.04 -14.75 12.99
N LEU A 364 17.42 -14.00 13.91
CA LEU A 364 17.16 -12.58 13.76
C LEU A 364 18.46 -11.78 13.57
N LEU A 365 19.47 -11.99 14.40
CA LEU A 365 20.76 -11.30 14.29
C LEU A 365 21.50 -11.64 12.99
N SER A 366 21.45 -12.91 12.54
CA SER A 366 21.97 -13.32 11.24
C SER A 366 21.23 -12.59 10.09
N GLY A 367 19.90 -12.51 10.17
CA GLY A 367 19.07 -11.79 9.20
C GLY A 367 19.39 -10.30 9.14
N ILE A 368 19.57 -9.65 10.28
CA ILE A 368 19.99 -8.23 10.34
C ILE A 368 21.34 -8.03 9.68
N SER A 369 22.32 -8.90 9.95
CA SER A 369 23.63 -8.82 9.29
C SER A 369 23.51 -8.94 7.77
N TRP A 370 22.62 -9.81 7.29
CA TRP A 370 22.34 -9.93 5.86
C TRP A 370 21.67 -8.68 5.29
N LEU A 371 20.65 -8.11 5.96
CA LEU A 371 20.00 -6.85 5.56
C LEU A 371 21.03 -5.72 5.43
N ASP A 372 21.97 -5.60 6.35
CA ASP A 372 22.98 -4.53 6.37
C ASP A 372 23.84 -4.50 5.11
N SER A 373 24.00 -5.64 4.42
CA SER A 373 24.73 -5.70 3.15
C SER A 373 24.03 -4.97 1.99
N PHE A 374 22.75 -4.61 2.16
CA PHE A 374 21.95 -3.90 1.16
C PHE A 374 21.79 -2.40 1.46
N LEU A 375 22.32 -1.91 2.55
CA LEU A 375 22.26 -0.48 2.89
C LEU A 375 23.10 0.35 1.89
N VAL A 376 22.51 1.37 1.31
CA VAL A 376 23.22 2.33 0.45
C VAL A 376 23.89 3.37 1.33
N THR A 377 25.24 3.35 1.35
CA THR A 377 26.07 4.24 2.18
C THR A 377 26.83 5.29 1.38
N THR A 378 26.69 5.30 0.06
CA THR A 378 27.39 6.23 -0.83
C THR A 378 26.83 7.63 -0.62
N GLU A 379 27.65 8.55 -0.16
CA GLU A 379 27.28 9.96 0.04
C GLU A 379 26.86 10.61 -1.30
N GLY A 380 25.74 11.30 -1.28
CA GLY A 380 25.18 11.96 -2.46
C GLY A 380 24.39 11.05 -3.42
N ASP A 381 24.33 9.74 -3.18
CA ASP A 381 23.42 8.85 -3.91
C ASP A 381 21.95 9.18 -3.55
N LEU A 382 21.05 9.17 -4.55
CA LEU A 382 19.62 9.43 -4.31
C LEU A 382 19.01 8.48 -3.27
N ARG A 383 19.59 7.27 -3.15
CA ARG A 383 19.15 6.19 -2.26
C ARG A 383 19.90 6.17 -0.92
N GLU A 384 20.78 7.15 -0.65
CA GLU A 384 21.60 7.17 0.57
C GLU A 384 20.78 6.91 1.84
N GLY A 385 21.18 5.91 2.62
CA GLY A 385 20.52 5.50 3.85
C GLY A 385 19.27 4.63 3.66
N LEU A 386 18.93 4.25 2.41
CA LEU A 386 17.87 3.30 2.08
C LEU A 386 18.44 1.91 1.80
N TYR A 387 17.59 0.91 1.86
CA TYR A 387 17.91 -0.50 1.58
C TYR A 387 17.47 -0.87 0.17
N LYS A 388 18.35 -1.53 -0.58
CA LYS A 388 18.11 -2.04 -1.94
C LYS A 388 17.06 -3.14 -1.96
N GLY A 389 16.52 -3.47 -3.15
CA GLY A 389 15.40 -4.40 -3.32
C GLY A 389 15.72 -5.87 -3.05
N GLY A 390 16.97 -6.32 -3.21
CA GLY A 390 17.37 -7.71 -2.98
C GLY A 390 18.23 -8.32 -4.08
N LEU A 391 18.19 -9.66 -4.21
CA LEU A 391 19.01 -10.44 -5.14
C LEU A 391 18.15 -11.35 -6.03
N GLY A 392 18.63 -11.62 -7.23
CA GLY A 392 18.05 -12.57 -8.17
C GLY A 392 16.85 -12.02 -8.94
N ARG A 393 16.66 -12.56 -10.14
CA ARG A 393 15.51 -12.29 -11.02
C ARG A 393 15.29 -13.44 -12.00
N TYR A 394 14.16 -13.41 -12.69
CA TYR A 394 13.92 -14.24 -13.87
C TYR A 394 14.05 -13.39 -15.14
N VAL A 395 14.71 -13.94 -16.16
CA VAL A 395 14.81 -13.36 -17.49
C VAL A 395 14.46 -14.46 -18.49
N ASN A 396 13.39 -14.30 -19.23
CA ASN A 396 12.89 -15.28 -20.21
C ASN A 396 12.74 -16.71 -19.62
N GLY A 397 12.28 -16.82 -18.38
CA GLY A 397 12.09 -18.09 -17.67
C GLY A 397 13.38 -18.67 -17.03
N GLU A 398 14.55 -18.08 -17.28
CA GLU A 398 15.81 -18.48 -16.64
C GLU A 398 16.09 -17.65 -15.40
N PHE A 399 16.63 -18.33 -14.36
CA PHE A 399 16.93 -17.68 -13.08
C PHE A 399 18.36 -17.13 -13.08
N ASP A 400 18.47 -15.80 -12.94
CA ASP A 400 19.73 -15.07 -12.78
C ASP A 400 19.94 -14.74 -11.30
N ALA A 401 20.72 -15.55 -10.61
CA ALA A 401 21.06 -15.37 -9.18
C ALA A 401 22.03 -14.21 -8.94
N SER A 402 22.76 -13.74 -9.96
CA SER A 402 23.75 -12.68 -9.84
C SER A 402 23.17 -11.27 -9.84
N PHE A 403 21.90 -11.13 -10.25
CA PHE A 403 21.24 -9.84 -10.33
C PHE A 403 21.06 -9.20 -8.95
N VAL A 404 21.44 -7.94 -8.85
CA VAL A 404 21.16 -7.08 -7.68
C VAL A 404 20.04 -6.12 -8.03
N ALA A 405 18.97 -6.13 -7.25
CA ALA A 405 17.88 -5.18 -7.38
C ALA A 405 18.30 -3.84 -6.76
N GLU A 406 18.90 -2.98 -7.58
CA GLU A 406 19.50 -1.71 -7.16
C GLU A 406 18.48 -0.65 -6.72
N TRP A 407 17.22 -0.79 -7.08
CA TRP A 407 16.14 0.09 -6.62
C TRP A 407 15.86 -0.10 -5.12
N CYS A 408 15.38 0.97 -4.47
CA CYS A 408 14.90 0.96 -3.09
C CYS A 408 13.38 1.21 -3.11
N ALA A 409 12.57 0.23 -2.72
CA ALA A 409 11.12 0.38 -2.62
C ALA A 409 10.71 1.01 -1.29
N LEU A 410 9.62 1.79 -1.30
CA LEU A 410 9.04 2.34 -0.08
C LEU A 410 8.66 1.23 0.90
N GLU A 411 7.87 0.26 0.43
CA GLU A 411 7.34 -0.85 1.23
C GLU A 411 8.46 -1.57 1.99
N HIS A 412 9.50 -2.03 1.29
CA HIS A 412 10.63 -2.71 1.92
C HIS A 412 11.29 -1.88 3.02
N ASN A 413 11.47 -0.58 2.78
CA ASN A 413 12.12 0.31 3.75
C ASN A 413 11.21 0.63 4.94
N VAL A 414 9.90 0.69 4.74
CA VAL A 414 8.91 0.82 5.82
C VAL A 414 8.87 -0.46 6.67
N ASP A 415 8.87 -1.64 6.06
CA ASP A 415 8.93 -2.92 6.77
C ASP A 415 10.18 -3.03 7.65
N ILE A 416 11.34 -2.63 7.12
CA ILE A 416 12.62 -2.58 7.87
C ILE A 416 12.54 -1.54 8.99
N TRP A 417 11.87 -0.43 8.78
CA TRP A 417 11.69 0.59 9.82
C TRP A 417 10.89 0.04 11.00
N PHE A 418 9.75 -0.62 10.75
CA PHE A 418 8.96 -1.26 11.81
C PHE A 418 9.72 -2.36 12.54
N LEU A 419 10.54 -3.13 11.82
CA LEU A 419 11.45 -4.10 12.43
C LEU A 419 12.45 -3.42 13.38
N PHE A 420 13.07 -2.32 12.96
CA PHE A 420 14.05 -1.62 13.79
C PHE A 420 13.41 -0.95 15.01
N GLU A 421 12.20 -0.40 14.88
CA GLU A 421 11.43 0.11 16.02
C GLU A 421 11.16 -1.00 17.04
N LEU A 422 10.74 -2.17 16.57
CA LEU A 422 10.48 -3.32 17.44
C LEU A 422 11.78 -3.80 18.12
N MET A 423 12.89 -3.90 17.39
CA MET A 423 14.17 -4.29 17.96
C MET A 423 14.69 -3.26 18.97
N GLY A 424 14.44 -1.96 18.74
CA GLY A 424 14.73 -0.91 19.71
C GLY A 424 13.95 -1.09 21.02
N ARG A 425 12.65 -1.38 20.93
CA ARG A 425 11.80 -1.68 22.11
C ARG A 425 12.26 -2.92 22.87
N LEU A 426 12.76 -3.92 22.17
CA LEU A 426 13.33 -5.14 22.75
C LEU A 426 14.71 -4.93 23.40
N GLY A 427 15.26 -3.71 23.34
CA GLY A 427 16.54 -3.35 23.95
C GLY A 427 17.78 -3.80 23.16
N PHE A 428 17.64 -4.07 21.85
CA PHE A 428 18.82 -4.29 21.01
C PHE A 428 19.54 -2.95 20.78
N ASP A 429 20.84 -2.93 21.06
CA ASP A 429 21.64 -1.72 21.01
C ASP A 429 21.65 -1.06 19.63
N GLY A 430 21.44 0.25 19.60
CA GLY A 430 21.56 1.08 18.41
C GLY A 430 20.37 1.06 17.45
N PHE A 431 19.34 0.20 17.65
CA PHE A 431 18.24 0.06 16.70
C PHE A 431 17.28 1.25 16.68
N THR A 432 17.03 1.89 17.80
CA THR A 432 16.27 3.17 17.84
C THR A 432 16.93 4.22 16.94
N LYS A 433 18.23 4.39 17.01
CA LYS A 433 18.96 5.31 16.16
C LYS A 433 18.97 4.89 14.68
N ARG A 434 18.96 3.59 14.40
CA ARG A 434 18.85 3.06 13.02
C ARG A 434 17.47 3.37 12.45
N ALA A 435 16.42 3.18 13.23
CA ALA A 435 15.05 3.53 12.85
C ALA A 435 14.92 5.03 12.55
N GLU A 436 15.43 5.90 13.41
CA GLU A 436 15.44 7.35 13.20
C GLU A 436 16.14 7.74 11.88
N LYS A 437 17.33 7.19 11.61
CA LYS A 437 18.06 7.46 10.37
C LYS A 437 17.33 6.97 9.13
N LEU A 438 16.76 5.77 9.20
CA LEU A 438 15.99 5.19 8.09
C LEU A 438 14.74 6.03 7.82
N ALA A 439 14.02 6.45 8.87
CA ALA A 439 12.87 7.34 8.74
C ALA A 439 13.23 8.65 8.01
N GLN A 440 14.34 9.29 8.39
CA GLN A 440 14.84 10.50 7.73
C GLN A 440 15.14 10.24 6.24
N SER A 441 15.74 9.10 5.91
CA SER A 441 16.07 8.73 4.53
C SER A 441 14.81 8.42 3.70
N ILE A 442 13.82 7.73 4.27
CA ILE A 442 12.52 7.47 3.63
C ILE A 442 11.81 8.79 3.33
N ILE A 443 11.70 9.69 4.33
CA ILE A 443 11.02 10.97 4.14
C ILE A 443 11.76 11.84 3.11
N ARG A 444 13.08 11.95 3.23
CA ARG A 444 13.89 12.73 2.29
C ARG A 444 13.79 12.22 0.85
N GLY A 445 13.90 10.90 0.64
CA GLY A 445 13.96 10.29 -0.68
C GLY A 445 12.60 10.03 -1.31
N MET A 446 11.57 9.77 -0.50
CA MET A 446 10.32 9.20 -1.02
C MET A 446 9.08 10.05 -0.79
N TRP A 447 9.10 11.05 0.09
CA TRP A 447 7.95 11.94 0.29
C TRP A 447 7.79 12.94 -0.85
N VAL A 448 6.56 13.06 -1.40
CA VAL A 448 6.19 14.02 -2.45
C VAL A 448 5.29 15.08 -1.82
N GLU A 449 5.88 16.24 -1.51
CA GLU A 449 5.20 17.30 -0.75
C GLU A 449 3.97 17.84 -1.47
N GLU A 450 4.03 18.03 -2.78
CA GLU A 450 2.95 18.61 -3.58
C GLU A 450 1.72 17.69 -3.62
N GLU A 451 1.94 16.38 -3.64
CA GLU A 451 0.88 15.38 -3.75
C GLU A 451 0.41 14.84 -2.40
N GLY A 452 1.21 14.96 -1.35
CA GLY A 452 0.90 14.47 0.00
C GLY A 452 0.89 12.95 0.09
N ARG A 453 1.82 12.30 -0.58
CA ARG A 453 2.02 10.85 -0.58
C ARG A 453 3.50 10.50 -0.66
N PHE A 454 3.81 9.25 -0.50
CA PHE A 454 5.10 8.71 -0.88
C PHE A 454 5.12 8.29 -2.35
N ARG A 455 6.31 8.25 -2.95
CA ARG A 455 6.58 7.61 -4.24
C ARG A 455 6.85 6.12 -4.03
N GLN A 456 6.78 5.33 -5.10
CA GLN A 456 6.99 3.89 -5.04
C GLN A 456 8.42 3.52 -4.66
N GLY A 457 9.40 4.28 -5.15
CA GLY A 457 10.79 3.97 -4.86
C GLY A 457 11.79 4.97 -5.39
N VAL A 458 13.06 4.61 -5.21
CA VAL A 458 14.22 5.38 -5.66
C VAL A 458 15.18 4.46 -6.39
N HIS A 459 15.52 4.80 -7.61
CA HIS A 459 16.55 4.16 -8.43
C HIS A 459 17.90 4.89 -8.29
N PRO A 460 19.01 4.31 -8.74
CA PRO A 460 20.31 5.00 -8.71
C PRO A 460 20.32 6.38 -9.37
N THR A 461 19.50 6.57 -10.41
CA THR A 461 19.54 7.75 -11.28
C THR A 461 18.23 8.54 -11.34
N HIS A 462 17.13 8.02 -10.78
CA HIS A 462 15.81 8.65 -10.86
C HIS A 462 14.87 8.18 -9.75
N TYR A 463 13.76 8.91 -9.58
CA TYR A 463 12.66 8.56 -8.70
C TYR A 463 11.58 7.77 -9.45
N ASP A 464 11.08 6.71 -8.84
CA ASP A 464 9.87 6.03 -9.31
C ASP A 464 8.65 6.70 -8.69
N ASN A 465 7.94 7.49 -9.50
CA ASN A 465 6.77 8.26 -9.07
C ASN A 465 5.45 7.51 -9.28
N ALA A 466 5.47 6.26 -9.72
CA ALA A 466 4.26 5.44 -9.74
C ALA A 466 3.62 5.40 -8.33
N ALA A 467 2.32 5.19 -8.28
CA ALA A 467 1.59 5.12 -7.04
C ALA A 467 0.65 3.92 -7.05
N ALA A 468 0.95 2.94 -6.19
CA ALA A 468 0.03 1.92 -5.74
C ALA A 468 -0.63 2.37 -4.42
N LEU A 469 -1.58 1.60 -3.92
CA LEU A 469 -2.23 1.87 -2.65
C LEU A 469 -1.23 1.98 -1.48
N ASP A 470 -0.20 1.13 -1.49
CA ASP A 470 0.77 0.97 -0.39
C ASP A 470 1.57 2.24 -0.11
N GLN A 471 1.80 3.08 -1.11
CA GLN A 471 2.47 4.37 -0.89
C GLN A 471 1.68 5.28 0.06
N SER A 472 0.39 5.03 0.22
CA SER A 472 -0.49 5.81 1.09
C SER A 472 -0.98 5.06 2.32
N SER A 473 -1.18 3.73 2.25
CA SER A 473 -1.59 2.91 3.40
C SER A 473 -0.40 2.50 4.28
N TRP A 474 0.60 1.80 3.75
CA TRP A 474 1.84 1.45 4.47
C TRP A 474 2.66 2.69 4.79
N GLY A 475 2.87 3.56 3.80
CA GLY A 475 3.51 4.87 4.02
C GLY A 475 2.74 5.72 5.02
N GLY A 476 1.40 5.64 5.02
CA GLY A 476 0.51 6.28 5.99
C GLY A 476 0.71 5.75 7.41
N LEU A 477 0.73 4.43 7.60
CA LEU A 477 1.01 3.78 8.88
C LEU A 477 2.38 4.17 9.44
N PHE A 478 3.41 4.16 8.59
CA PHE A 478 4.75 4.61 8.96
C PHE A 478 4.75 6.06 9.42
N ILE A 479 4.26 6.99 8.57
CA ILE A 479 4.37 8.43 8.84
C ILE A 479 3.45 8.89 9.98
N ALA A 480 2.38 8.15 10.29
CA ALA A 480 1.50 8.45 11.42
C ALA A 480 2.21 8.40 12.78
N ASN A 481 3.33 7.68 12.87
CA ASN A 481 4.17 7.65 14.08
C ASN A 481 5.12 8.86 14.20
N ILE A 482 5.24 9.69 13.16
CA ILE A 482 6.23 10.76 13.06
C ILE A 482 5.55 12.11 12.80
N ASP A 483 4.61 12.16 11.85
CA ASP A 483 3.96 13.40 11.39
C ASP A 483 2.49 13.12 11.04
N THR A 484 1.59 13.47 11.95
CA THR A 484 0.14 13.26 11.79
C THR A 484 -0.45 14.11 10.65
N GLY A 485 0.16 15.25 10.32
CA GLY A 485 -0.26 16.08 9.19
C GLY A 485 0.01 15.39 7.86
N LYS A 486 1.19 14.76 7.70
CA LYS A 486 1.51 13.95 6.53
C LYS A 486 0.64 12.70 6.45
N ALA A 487 0.36 12.05 7.58
CA ALA A 487 -0.55 10.91 7.64
C ALA A 487 -1.96 11.28 7.15
N ALA A 488 -2.49 12.42 7.55
CA ALA A 488 -3.79 12.91 7.07
C ALA A 488 -3.79 13.15 5.54
N ARG A 489 -2.67 13.58 4.97
CA ARG A 489 -2.52 13.75 3.52
C ARG A 489 -2.46 12.40 2.80
N CYS A 490 -1.72 11.42 3.32
CA CYS A 490 -1.74 10.03 2.82
C CYS A 490 -3.17 9.48 2.82
N ARG A 491 -3.91 9.65 3.92
CA ARG A 491 -5.31 9.23 4.03
C ARG A 491 -6.19 9.85 2.93
N LYS A 492 -6.02 11.15 2.66
CA LYS A 492 -6.74 11.83 1.57
C LYS A 492 -6.36 11.28 0.20
N TYR A 493 -5.07 11.04 -0.05
CA TYR A 493 -4.59 10.51 -1.32
C TYR A 493 -5.11 9.09 -1.60
N MET A 494 -5.12 8.26 -0.58
CA MET A 494 -5.57 6.86 -0.61
C MET A 494 -7.01 6.71 -1.15
N GLY A 495 -7.89 7.70 -0.96
CA GLY A 495 -9.25 7.68 -1.48
C GLY A 495 -9.36 7.48 -3.01
N ARG A 496 -8.28 7.75 -3.76
CA ARG A 496 -8.24 7.50 -5.22
C ARG A 496 -8.26 6.03 -5.61
N PHE A 497 -7.92 5.16 -4.67
CA PHE A 497 -7.88 3.71 -4.87
C PHE A 497 -9.17 3.02 -4.41
N LEU A 498 -10.16 3.78 -3.94
CA LEU A 498 -11.47 3.21 -3.59
C LEU A 498 -12.09 2.57 -4.83
N PHE A 499 -12.55 1.33 -4.69
CA PHE A 499 -13.09 0.54 -5.78
C PHE A 499 -14.20 -0.40 -5.29
N GLY A 500 -15.17 -0.68 -6.13
CA GLY A 500 -16.25 -1.60 -5.85
C GLY A 500 -16.41 -2.63 -6.96
N THR A 501 -16.72 -3.85 -6.58
CA THR A 501 -17.21 -4.91 -7.44
C THR A 501 -18.69 -5.15 -7.16
N ARG A 502 -19.32 -6.11 -7.84
CA ARG A 502 -20.70 -6.50 -7.54
C ARG A 502 -20.89 -7.13 -6.16
N GLU A 503 -19.80 -7.67 -5.60
CA GLU A 503 -19.81 -8.38 -4.30
C GLU A 503 -19.51 -7.45 -3.15
N THR A 504 -18.57 -6.50 -3.33
CA THR A 504 -18.00 -5.75 -2.23
C THR A 504 -17.41 -4.41 -2.68
N THR A 505 -17.06 -3.59 -1.68
CA THR A 505 -16.31 -2.35 -1.84
C THR A 505 -15.08 -2.37 -0.96
N GLY A 506 -13.96 -1.87 -1.47
CA GLY A 506 -12.69 -1.77 -0.78
C GLY A 506 -11.69 -0.96 -1.60
N TYR A 507 -10.44 -1.34 -1.60
CA TYR A 507 -9.39 -0.63 -2.32
C TYR A 507 -8.72 -1.53 -3.36
N THR A 508 -8.45 -0.96 -4.54
CA THR A 508 -7.65 -1.63 -5.56
C THR A 508 -6.15 -1.38 -5.32
N PRO A 509 -5.26 -2.34 -5.60
CA PRO A 509 -3.81 -2.11 -5.41
C PRO A 509 -3.29 -1.05 -6.36
N TYR A 510 -3.81 -0.98 -7.59
CA TYR A 510 -3.28 -0.15 -8.68
C TYR A 510 -4.35 0.76 -9.27
N HIS A 511 -3.91 1.90 -9.81
CA HIS A 511 -4.78 2.81 -10.55
C HIS A 511 -4.12 3.18 -11.90
N PRO A 512 -4.86 3.11 -13.03
CA PRO A 512 -4.30 3.35 -14.36
C PRO A 512 -3.60 4.70 -14.53
N ASP A 513 -4.13 5.74 -13.89
CA ASP A 513 -3.60 7.11 -14.01
C ASP A 513 -2.29 7.32 -13.24
N TYR A 514 -1.85 6.32 -12.44
CA TYR A 514 -0.69 6.45 -11.54
C TYR A 514 0.43 5.45 -11.85
N GLY A 515 0.62 5.15 -13.14
CA GLY A 515 1.74 4.32 -13.61
C GLY A 515 1.40 2.85 -13.85
N TYR A 516 0.12 2.46 -13.72
CA TYR A 516 -0.32 1.08 -13.85
C TYR A 516 -1.41 0.90 -14.93
N SER A 517 -1.25 1.58 -16.07
CA SER A 517 -2.13 1.40 -17.22
C SER A 517 -2.07 -0.05 -17.74
N GLY A 518 -3.24 -0.66 -17.95
CA GLY A 518 -3.34 -2.06 -18.42
C GLY A 518 -3.43 -3.10 -17.31
N HIS A 519 -3.30 -2.72 -16.03
CA HIS A 519 -3.60 -3.61 -14.91
C HIS A 519 -5.12 -3.65 -14.66
N SER A 520 -5.66 -4.84 -14.48
CA SER A 520 -7.04 -5.03 -14.05
C SER A 520 -7.27 -4.48 -12.64
N ARG A 521 -8.49 -4.04 -12.35
CA ARG A 521 -8.86 -3.54 -11.03
C ARG A 521 -9.65 -4.59 -10.28
N GLY A 522 -9.43 -4.67 -8.98
CA GLY A 522 -10.15 -5.55 -8.08
C GLY A 522 -10.09 -5.01 -6.65
N VAL A 523 -10.98 -5.48 -5.79
CA VAL A 523 -10.88 -5.24 -4.35
C VAL A 523 -9.82 -6.16 -3.80
N TRP A 524 -8.72 -5.57 -3.36
CA TRP A 524 -7.58 -6.24 -2.76
C TRP A 524 -7.78 -6.29 -1.24
N VAL A 525 -8.04 -7.48 -0.70
CA VAL A 525 -8.39 -7.66 0.71
C VAL A 525 -7.25 -7.30 1.64
N GLU A 526 -6.02 -7.74 1.36
CA GLU A 526 -4.83 -7.37 2.13
C GLU A 526 -4.66 -5.85 2.22
N GLY A 527 -4.67 -5.16 1.08
CA GLY A 527 -4.54 -3.71 1.05
C GLY A 527 -5.69 -2.98 1.74
N THR A 528 -6.92 -3.48 1.59
CA THR A 528 -8.10 -2.92 2.27
C THR A 528 -8.02 -3.12 3.79
N ALA A 529 -7.53 -4.27 4.25
CA ALA A 529 -7.25 -4.53 5.66
C ALA A 529 -6.14 -3.61 6.20
N GLY A 530 -5.08 -3.38 5.41
CA GLY A 530 -4.04 -2.40 5.73
C GLY A 530 -4.58 -0.97 5.85
N VAL A 531 -5.53 -0.58 4.98
CA VAL A 531 -6.26 0.69 5.13
C VAL A 531 -7.07 0.73 6.41
N ALA A 532 -7.78 -0.36 6.75
CA ALA A 532 -8.54 -0.43 7.99
C ALA A 532 -7.63 -0.33 9.23
N LEU A 533 -6.45 -0.96 9.20
CA LEU A 533 -5.44 -0.81 10.25
C LEU A 533 -4.93 0.64 10.35
N PHE A 534 -4.72 1.32 9.22
CA PHE A 534 -4.32 2.73 9.19
C PHE A 534 -5.42 3.65 9.75
N GLU A 535 -6.69 3.40 9.42
CA GLU A 535 -7.82 4.13 10.00
C GLU A 535 -7.89 3.92 11.53
N ARG A 536 -7.61 2.71 12.04
CA ARG A 536 -7.49 2.46 13.49
C ARG A 536 -6.35 3.26 14.10
N LYS A 537 -5.17 3.28 13.46
CA LYS A 537 -4.02 4.09 13.91
C LYS A 537 -4.37 5.58 14.04
N LEU A 538 -5.25 6.07 13.18
CA LEU A 538 -5.74 7.45 13.22
C LEU A 538 -6.94 7.68 14.18
N GLY A 539 -7.39 6.64 14.89
CA GLY A 539 -8.55 6.71 15.78
C GLY A 539 -9.90 6.68 15.07
N ASN A 540 -9.95 6.31 13.79
CA ASN A 540 -11.17 6.25 12.97
C ASN A 540 -11.78 4.84 12.99
N GLU A 541 -12.11 4.32 14.16
CA GLU A 541 -12.59 2.95 14.36
C GLU A 541 -13.82 2.60 13.51
N LEU A 542 -14.76 3.53 13.36
CA LEU A 542 -15.96 3.29 12.54
C LEU A 542 -15.61 3.01 11.08
N ASN A 543 -14.63 3.72 10.51
CA ASN A 543 -14.20 3.47 9.13
C ASN A 543 -13.53 2.09 9.00
N ALA A 544 -12.71 1.72 9.98
CA ALA A 544 -12.08 0.40 10.01
C ALA A 544 -13.13 -0.73 10.08
N VAL A 545 -14.12 -0.59 10.96
CA VAL A 545 -15.25 -1.53 11.09
C VAL A 545 -16.02 -1.68 9.78
N ASN A 546 -16.34 -0.56 9.13
CA ASN A 546 -17.07 -0.56 7.86
C ASN A 546 -16.28 -1.26 6.74
N LEU A 547 -14.96 -1.07 6.68
CA LEU A 547 -14.12 -1.76 5.69
C LEU A 547 -14.06 -3.27 5.95
N ILE A 548 -13.92 -3.69 7.21
CA ILE A 548 -13.93 -5.11 7.58
C ILE A 548 -15.28 -5.74 7.23
N ALA A 549 -16.38 -5.06 7.54
CA ALA A 549 -17.73 -5.51 7.20
C ALA A 549 -17.94 -5.63 5.68
N ALA A 550 -17.45 -4.67 4.90
CA ALA A 550 -17.54 -4.69 3.45
C ALA A 550 -16.80 -5.89 2.82
N MET A 551 -15.73 -6.36 3.45
CA MET A 551 -14.98 -7.53 2.98
C MET A 551 -15.59 -8.88 3.41
N ALA A 552 -16.56 -8.89 4.33
CA ALA A 552 -17.15 -10.13 4.84
C ALA A 552 -17.69 -11.09 3.76
N PRO A 553 -18.30 -10.62 2.65
CA PRO A 553 -18.75 -11.51 1.55
C PRO A 553 -17.61 -12.26 0.85
N LEU A 554 -16.37 -11.82 1.00
CA LEU A 554 -15.18 -12.44 0.40
C LEU A 554 -14.57 -13.56 1.26
N CYS A 555 -15.18 -13.87 2.39
CA CYS A 555 -14.74 -14.93 3.31
C CYS A 555 -15.59 -16.19 3.15
N ASP A 556 -14.94 -17.29 2.89
CA ASP A 556 -15.55 -18.62 2.89
C ASP A 556 -14.93 -19.50 4.00
N GLU A 557 -15.15 -20.81 3.91
CA GLU A 557 -14.61 -21.76 4.89
C GLU A 557 -13.09 -21.94 4.83
N TYR A 558 -12.42 -21.46 3.78
CA TYR A 558 -10.97 -21.54 3.57
C TYR A 558 -10.27 -20.19 3.79
N GLY A 559 -11.01 -19.13 4.06
CA GLY A 559 -10.49 -17.80 4.37
C GLY A 559 -10.95 -16.72 3.41
N TYR A 560 -10.22 -15.60 3.41
CA TYR A 560 -10.51 -14.46 2.55
C TYR A 560 -9.83 -14.57 1.20
N ARG A 561 -10.56 -14.18 0.14
CA ARG A 561 -10.09 -14.04 -1.23
C ARG A 561 -10.25 -12.60 -1.72
N ASP A 562 -9.52 -12.24 -2.76
CA ASP A 562 -9.74 -10.98 -3.46
C ASP A 562 -11.00 -11.04 -4.34
N SER A 563 -11.60 -9.88 -4.62
CA SER A 563 -12.71 -9.76 -5.57
C SER A 563 -12.24 -9.04 -6.82
N CYS A 564 -12.43 -9.67 -7.97
CA CYS A 564 -12.06 -9.13 -9.27
C CYS A 564 -13.21 -9.32 -10.25
N GLU A 565 -13.53 -8.27 -11.04
CA GLU A 565 -14.54 -8.37 -12.11
C GLU A 565 -13.98 -9.01 -13.38
N ASP A 566 -12.68 -8.98 -13.57
CA ASP A 566 -11.99 -9.56 -14.71
C ASP A 566 -11.44 -10.95 -14.35
N PRO A 567 -11.97 -12.04 -14.93
CA PRO A 567 -11.50 -13.39 -14.65
C PRO A 567 -10.07 -13.66 -15.13
N THR A 568 -9.50 -12.77 -15.96
CA THR A 568 -8.09 -12.84 -16.41
C THR A 568 -7.14 -12.07 -15.50
N TYR A 569 -7.60 -11.62 -14.35
CA TYR A 569 -6.80 -10.91 -13.37
C TYR A 569 -5.70 -11.82 -12.81
N ASP A 570 -4.50 -11.64 -13.30
CA ASP A 570 -3.36 -12.53 -13.05
C ASP A 570 -2.45 -12.09 -11.90
N VAL A 571 -2.62 -10.86 -11.42
CA VAL A 571 -1.76 -10.28 -10.38
C VAL A 571 -2.13 -10.80 -9.00
N LEU A 572 -3.43 -10.93 -8.72
CA LEU A 572 -3.96 -11.39 -7.43
C LEU A 572 -5.07 -12.44 -7.69
N PRO A 573 -4.76 -13.72 -7.63
CA PRO A 573 -5.75 -14.76 -7.89
C PRO A 573 -6.91 -14.65 -6.88
N PRO A 574 -8.17 -14.76 -7.32
CA PRO A 574 -9.35 -14.64 -6.47
C PRO A 574 -9.58 -15.93 -5.65
N TRP A 575 -8.53 -16.42 -5.02
CA TRP A 575 -8.55 -17.61 -4.19
C TRP A 575 -8.34 -17.24 -2.71
N PRO A 576 -8.96 -17.99 -1.78
CA PRO A 576 -8.65 -17.84 -0.38
C PRO A 576 -7.14 -17.94 -0.14
N SER A 577 -6.60 -16.99 0.61
CA SER A 577 -5.16 -16.93 0.87
C SER A 577 -4.84 -16.76 2.34
N THR A 578 -3.69 -17.28 2.73
CA THR A 578 -3.11 -17.07 4.05
C THR A 578 -2.92 -15.59 4.32
N THR A 579 -2.41 -14.84 3.35
CA THR A 579 -2.14 -13.40 3.45
C THR A 579 -3.41 -12.62 3.76
N ASN A 580 -4.43 -12.72 2.91
CA ASN A 580 -5.69 -11.99 3.09
C ASN A 580 -6.33 -12.30 4.45
N THR A 581 -6.34 -13.59 4.82
CA THR A 581 -6.97 -14.04 6.07
C THR A 581 -6.18 -13.56 7.30
N ALA A 582 -4.84 -13.63 7.26
CA ALA A 582 -3.98 -13.17 8.35
C ALA A 582 -4.09 -11.65 8.55
N TRP A 583 -4.15 -10.86 7.46
CA TRP A 583 -4.34 -9.41 7.57
C TRP A 583 -5.65 -9.01 8.25
N ILE A 584 -6.74 -9.73 8.01
CA ILE A 584 -7.99 -9.50 8.74
C ILE A 584 -7.78 -9.75 10.23
N ILE A 585 -7.11 -10.84 10.61
CA ILE A 585 -6.81 -11.13 12.03
C ILE A 585 -5.99 -10.01 12.65
N LEU A 586 -4.91 -9.59 11.99
CA LEU A 586 -4.03 -8.52 12.46
C LEU A 586 -4.73 -7.16 12.54
N THR A 587 -5.70 -6.91 11.67
CA THR A 587 -6.47 -5.67 11.68
C THR A 587 -7.49 -5.64 12.82
N VAL A 588 -8.18 -6.76 13.08
CA VAL A 588 -9.19 -6.82 14.16
C VAL A 588 -8.56 -6.94 15.55
N GLN A 589 -7.36 -7.54 15.64
CA GLN A 589 -6.60 -7.71 16.89
C GLN A 589 -5.12 -7.33 16.68
N PRO A 590 -4.80 -6.03 16.54
CA PRO A 590 -3.43 -5.62 16.22
C PRO A 590 -2.42 -5.88 17.34
N ASP A 591 -2.82 -5.88 18.60
CA ASP A 591 -1.95 -6.12 19.78
C ASP A 591 -0.56 -5.44 19.65
N ASN A 592 -0.56 -4.14 19.38
CA ASN A 592 0.61 -3.32 19.09
C ASN A 592 1.37 -3.73 17.80
N PHE A 593 0.70 -4.48 16.92
CA PHE A 593 1.23 -4.79 15.60
C PHE A 593 1.44 -3.50 14.80
N TRP A 594 2.63 -3.30 14.25
CA TRP A 594 3.01 -2.09 13.55
C TRP A 594 2.70 -0.80 14.31
N LEU A 595 2.93 -0.82 15.64
CA LEU A 595 2.69 0.31 16.55
C LEU A 595 1.24 0.81 16.55
N VAL A 596 0.31 -0.05 16.18
CA VAL A 596 -1.13 0.18 16.34
C VAL A 596 -1.58 -0.54 17.59
N ASP A 597 -1.90 0.23 18.64
CA ASP A 597 -2.49 -0.34 19.84
C ASP A 597 -3.94 -0.76 19.55
N ALA A 598 -4.31 -1.96 19.99
CA ALA A 598 -5.71 -2.29 20.09
C ALA A 598 -6.29 -1.45 21.24
N PRO A 599 -7.24 -0.54 21.00
CA PRO A 599 -7.98 0.00 22.12
C PRO A 599 -8.61 -1.18 22.86
N GLU A 600 -8.64 -1.13 24.21
CA GLU A 600 -9.52 -1.97 25.00
C GLU A 600 -10.96 -1.61 24.60
N MET A 601 -11.37 -2.13 23.47
CA MET A 601 -12.73 -1.93 23.00
C MET A 601 -13.57 -3.05 23.62
N ASP A 602 -14.37 -2.67 24.58
CA ASP A 602 -15.67 -3.32 24.78
C ASP A 602 -16.51 -3.04 23.52
N VAL A 603 -16.08 -3.66 22.42
CA VAL A 603 -16.73 -3.52 21.11
C VAL A 603 -18.04 -4.26 21.23
N GLY A 604 -19.05 -3.52 21.60
CA GLY A 604 -20.41 -3.97 21.45
C GLY A 604 -20.55 -4.54 20.04
N MET A 605 -21.17 -5.72 19.94
CA MET A 605 -21.32 -6.52 18.73
C MET A 605 -21.41 -5.68 17.44
N ILE A 606 -20.49 -5.92 16.51
CA ILE A 606 -20.50 -5.29 15.20
C ILE A 606 -21.75 -5.78 14.46
N ARG A 607 -22.54 -4.84 13.99
CA ARG A 607 -23.75 -5.11 13.21
C ARG A 607 -23.35 -5.10 11.74
N TYR A 608 -23.39 -6.24 11.09
CA TYR A 608 -23.18 -6.39 9.65
C TYR A 608 -24.48 -6.16 8.89
#